data_f44d952b011d897a598d0d847a184a0b
#
_entry.id   f44d952b011d897a598d0d847a184a0b
#
_cell.length_a   1.000
_cell.length_b   1.000
_cell.length_c   1.000
_cell.angle_alpha   90.00
_cell.angle_beta   90.00
_cell.angle_gamma   90.00
#
_symmetry.space_group_name_H-M   'P 1'
#
loop_
_entity.id
_entity.type
_entity.pdbx_description
1 polymer ?
#
loop_
_entity_poly.entity_id
_entity_poly.type
_entity_poly.pdbx_seq_one_letter_code
_entity_poly.pdbx_strand_id
1 'polypeptide(L)'
;MIMTAVAMFTVMDSMAKYLSRYYPVPGIVWARYAFHLLFVVMILGPRLKLGLVRTRRPGLQIVRGMLLAASSMLFFSALKFMPMAEASSISFVAPMLVTLLGVVLLKEKVDPARWMAVAAGFIGVLIIVRPGSGIFSWVAVLPLATAASFASYQILTRKLAGVDGPYTSLFYSGVVGTVMLAAVLPFQWTTPATVAHALMLAAIGFIGGLSHLILIRAYDQAAVSTLAPFSYTQLIWVILIGYLVFGDFPDPWSLVGIAVIMASGIYIATHQHLSERQQRAELQESTPGA
;
A
#
# COMPACT_ATOMS: atom_id res chain seq x y z
N MET A 1 -11.26 10.24 7.51
CA MET A 1 -10.30 9.22 7.99
C MET A 1 -9.43 8.66 6.85
N ILE A 2 -10.00 8.05 5.79
CA ILE A 2 -9.15 7.44 4.74
C ILE A 2 -8.29 8.47 3.99
N MET A 3 -8.86 9.62 3.62
CA MET A 3 -8.11 10.72 2.99
C MET A 3 -6.96 11.24 3.88
N THR A 4 -7.17 11.28 5.19
CA THR A 4 -6.12 11.62 6.15
C THR A 4 -5.02 10.56 6.17
N ALA A 5 -5.39 9.28 6.21
CA ALA A 5 -4.43 8.18 6.21
C ALA A 5 -3.55 8.19 4.94
N VAL A 6 -4.15 8.37 3.74
CA VAL A 6 -3.40 8.40 2.49
C VAL A 6 -2.54 9.65 2.34
N ALA A 7 -2.99 10.81 2.84
CA ALA A 7 -2.16 12.01 2.92
C ALA A 7 -0.94 11.80 3.82
N MET A 8 -1.13 11.16 4.98
CA MET A 8 -0.03 10.82 5.89
C MET A 8 0.94 9.81 5.27
N PHE A 9 0.44 8.79 4.54
CA PHE A 9 1.32 7.90 3.76
C PHE A 9 2.15 8.68 2.74
N THR A 10 1.56 9.65 2.04
CA THR A 10 2.30 10.47 1.08
C THR A 10 3.39 11.32 1.76
N VAL A 11 3.10 11.88 2.93
CA VAL A 11 4.12 12.59 3.73
C VAL A 11 5.25 11.63 4.13
N MET A 12 4.92 10.44 4.62
CA MET A 12 5.90 9.40 4.95
C MET A 12 6.78 9.04 3.74
N ASP A 13 6.16 8.82 2.57
CA ASP A 13 6.85 8.46 1.34
C ASP A 13 7.77 9.60 0.85
N SER A 14 7.34 10.86 1.00
CA SER A 14 8.17 12.02 0.66
C SER A 14 9.39 12.14 1.57
N MET A 15 9.22 11.89 2.87
CA MET A 15 10.35 11.83 3.82
C MET A 15 11.32 10.70 3.45
N ALA A 16 10.80 9.52 3.06
CA ALA A 16 11.61 8.41 2.61
C ALA A 16 12.39 8.75 1.31
N LYS A 17 11.73 9.39 0.33
CA LYS A 17 12.37 9.89 -0.89
C LYS A 17 13.48 10.88 -0.57
N TYR A 18 13.24 11.84 0.31
CA TYR A 18 14.25 12.81 0.75
C TYR A 18 15.45 12.12 1.39
N LEU A 19 15.22 11.24 2.37
CA LEU A 19 16.30 10.53 3.08
C LEU A 19 17.06 9.54 2.19
N SER A 20 16.44 9.01 1.14
CA SER A 20 17.11 8.10 0.19
C SER A 20 18.25 8.76 -0.61
N ARG A 21 18.36 10.10 -0.57
CA ARG A 21 19.49 10.85 -1.13
C ARG A 21 20.74 10.75 -0.25
N TYR A 22 20.57 10.47 1.04
CA TYR A 22 21.64 10.48 2.03
C TYR A 22 21.94 9.09 2.60
N TYR A 23 20.93 8.20 2.64
CA TYR A 23 21.00 6.90 3.31
C TYR A 23 20.59 5.77 2.38
N PRO A 24 21.18 4.57 2.59
CA PRO A 24 20.72 3.35 1.91
C PRO A 24 19.27 3.06 2.22
N VAL A 25 18.51 2.68 1.19
CA VAL A 25 17.07 2.36 1.31
C VAL A 25 16.77 1.28 2.36
N PRO A 26 17.58 0.21 2.51
CA PRO A 26 17.35 -0.80 3.55
C PRO A 26 17.30 -0.22 4.97
N GLY A 27 18.16 0.74 5.28
CA GLY A 27 18.19 1.42 6.57
C GLY A 27 16.93 2.25 6.83
N ILE A 28 16.43 2.96 5.81
CA ILE A 28 15.19 3.74 5.88
C ILE A 28 13.98 2.82 6.10
N VAL A 29 13.89 1.72 5.35
CA VAL A 29 12.79 0.75 5.48
C VAL A 29 12.86 0.03 6.82
N TRP A 30 14.06 -0.32 7.30
CA TRP A 30 14.21 -0.87 8.64
C TRP A 30 13.72 0.09 9.71
N ALA A 31 14.14 1.35 9.68
CA ALA A 31 13.67 2.37 10.63
C ALA A 31 12.15 2.52 10.58
N ARG A 32 11.55 2.52 9.39
CA ARG A 32 10.09 2.52 9.22
C ARG A 32 9.43 1.39 10.00
N TYR A 33 9.92 0.15 9.88
CA TYR A 33 9.31 -1.00 10.56
C TYR A 33 9.63 -1.03 12.06
N ALA A 34 10.84 -0.69 12.47
CA ALA A 34 11.25 -0.64 13.86
C ALA A 34 10.45 0.40 14.66
N PHE A 35 10.33 1.62 14.15
CA PHE A 35 9.55 2.67 14.81
C PHE A 35 8.04 2.46 14.67
N HIS A 36 7.57 1.83 13.59
CA HIS A 36 6.19 1.35 13.49
C HIS A 36 5.89 0.29 14.58
N LEU A 37 6.76 -0.69 14.76
CA LEU A 37 6.62 -1.70 15.81
C LEU A 37 6.60 -1.05 17.20
N LEU A 38 7.53 -0.11 17.45
CA LEU A 38 7.56 0.66 18.68
C LEU A 38 6.24 1.39 18.92
N PHE A 39 5.71 2.08 17.91
CA PHE A 39 4.40 2.75 17.97
C PHE A 39 3.28 1.77 18.33
N VAL A 40 3.20 0.63 17.64
CA VAL A 40 2.17 -0.39 17.88
C VAL A 40 2.25 -0.93 19.30
N VAL A 41 3.46 -1.25 19.78
CA VAL A 41 3.67 -1.75 21.14
C VAL A 41 3.31 -0.70 22.19
N MET A 42 3.70 0.56 21.98
CA MET A 42 3.39 1.65 22.93
C MET A 42 1.90 1.96 23.00
N ILE A 43 1.19 1.98 21.87
CA ILE A 43 -0.22 2.41 21.82
C ILE A 43 -1.19 1.26 22.07
N LEU A 44 -0.92 0.07 21.52
CA LEU A 44 -1.82 -1.08 21.56
C LEU A 44 -1.41 -2.11 22.62
N GLY A 45 -0.12 -2.20 22.96
CA GLY A 45 0.40 -3.15 23.94
C GLY A 45 -0.28 -3.06 25.31
N PRO A 46 -0.43 -1.86 25.92
CA PRO A 46 -1.08 -1.72 27.23
C PRO A 46 -2.54 -2.20 27.24
N ARG A 47 -3.24 -2.07 26.10
CA ARG A 47 -4.66 -2.42 25.96
C ARG A 47 -4.88 -3.89 25.60
N LEU A 48 -4.09 -4.43 24.67
CA LEU A 48 -4.29 -5.75 24.08
C LEU A 48 -3.42 -6.84 24.72
N LYS A 49 -2.32 -6.46 25.38
CA LYS A 49 -1.39 -7.37 26.08
C LYS A 49 -1.03 -8.58 25.18
N LEU A 50 -1.20 -9.81 25.69
CA LEU A 50 -0.96 -11.06 24.95
C LEU A 50 -1.86 -11.24 23.71
N GLY A 51 -3.03 -10.60 23.67
CA GLY A 51 -3.90 -10.61 22.48
C GLY A 51 -3.27 -9.99 21.24
N LEU A 52 -2.31 -9.07 21.43
CA LEU A 52 -1.58 -8.46 20.32
C LEU A 52 -0.65 -9.46 19.62
N VAL A 53 -0.05 -10.37 20.37
CA VAL A 53 0.96 -11.34 19.87
C VAL A 53 0.34 -12.66 19.46
N ARG A 54 -0.84 -13.00 20.01
CA ARG A 54 -1.45 -14.31 19.81
C ARG A 54 -2.04 -14.43 18.40
N THR A 55 -1.51 -15.35 17.59
CA THR A 55 -2.00 -15.67 16.23
C THR A 55 -2.32 -17.16 16.11
N ARG A 56 -3.34 -17.48 15.32
CA ARG A 56 -3.70 -18.86 14.94
C ARG A 56 -2.95 -19.34 13.69
N ARG A 57 -2.36 -18.43 12.92
CA ARG A 57 -1.71 -18.72 11.63
C ARG A 57 -0.35 -18.02 11.49
N PRO A 58 0.64 -18.34 12.36
CA PRO A 58 1.92 -17.62 12.39
C PRO A 58 2.67 -17.65 11.04
N GLY A 59 2.70 -18.77 10.33
CA GLY A 59 3.33 -18.85 9.01
C GLY A 59 2.71 -17.89 7.99
N LEU A 60 1.39 -17.73 8.01
CA LEU A 60 0.68 -16.82 7.11
C LEU A 60 0.98 -15.34 7.45
N GLN A 61 1.08 -15.02 8.75
CA GLN A 61 1.48 -13.69 9.22
C GLN A 61 2.91 -13.33 8.81
N ILE A 62 3.83 -14.31 8.90
CA ILE A 62 5.23 -14.13 8.48
C ILE A 62 5.31 -13.84 6.98
N VAL A 63 4.73 -14.71 6.13
CA VAL A 63 4.77 -14.52 4.66
C VAL A 63 4.12 -13.20 4.27
N ARG A 64 2.99 -12.84 4.89
CA ARG A 64 2.31 -11.56 4.68
C ARG A 64 3.21 -10.38 5.08
N GLY A 65 3.87 -10.46 6.22
CA GLY A 65 4.81 -9.44 6.69
C GLY A 65 6.01 -9.28 5.74
N MET A 66 6.55 -10.38 5.23
CA MET A 66 7.64 -10.38 4.24
C MET A 66 7.23 -9.70 2.93
N LEU A 67 6.02 -10.00 2.42
CA LEU A 67 5.50 -9.38 1.21
C LEU A 67 5.31 -7.86 1.39
N LEU A 68 4.83 -7.42 2.56
CA LEU A 68 4.70 -5.99 2.85
C LEU A 68 6.07 -5.31 2.97
N ALA A 69 7.05 -5.97 3.60
CA ALA A 69 8.41 -5.47 3.72
C ALA A 69 9.09 -5.39 2.34
N ALA A 70 8.93 -6.41 1.51
CA ALA A 70 9.42 -6.42 0.12
C ALA A 70 8.77 -5.30 -0.71
N SER A 71 7.45 -5.14 -0.62
CA SER A 71 6.72 -4.04 -1.26
C SER A 71 7.28 -2.68 -0.86
N SER A 72 7.53 -2.46 0.44
CA SER A 72 8.11 -1.19 0.93
C SER A 72 9.53 -0.97 0.44
N MET A 73 10.34 -2.02 0.40
CA MET A 73 11.71 -1.98 -0.10
C MET A 73 11.76 -1.60 -1.57
N LEU A 74 10.93 -2.24 -2.38
CA LEU A 74 10.81 -1.98 -3.82
C LEU A 74 10.29 -0.57 -4.07
N PHE A 75 9.26 -0.13 -3.33
CA PHE A 75 8.67 1.19 -3.51
C PHE A 75 9.65 2.32 -3.13
N PHE A 76 10.31 2.22 -1.97
CA PHE A 76 11.29 3.23 -1.57
C PHE A 76 12.52 3.24 -2.48
N SER A 77 12.87 2.07 -3.05
CA SER A 77 13.89 2.02 -4.10
C SER A 77 13.44 2.73 -5.38
N ALA A 78 12.16 2.56 -5.78
CA ALA A 78 11.61 3.30 -6.91
C ALA A 78 11.65 4.81 -6.67
N LEU A 79 11.22 5.28 -5.50
CA LEU A 79 11.23 6.70 -5.13
C LEU A 79 12.61 7.36 -5.21
N LYS A 80 13.69 6.57 -5.00
CA LYS A 80 15.07 7.06 -5.15
C LYS A 80 15.42 7.42 -6.59
N PHE A 81 14.83 6.74 -7.58
CA PHE A 81 15.26 6.81 -8.97
C PHE A 81 14.24 7.46 -9.91
N MET A 82 13.00 7.68 -9.44
CA MET A 82 11.95 8.25 -10.29
C MET A 82 11.03 9.21 -9.51
N PRO A 83 10.25 10.06 -10.21
CA PRO A 83 9.27 10.94 -9.58
C PRO A 83 8.22 10.18 -8.77
N MET A 84 7.79 10.78 -7.63
CA MET A 84 6.81 10.15 -6.73
C MET A 84 5.48 9.85 -7.43
N ALA A 85 5.01 10.77 -8.29
CA ALA A 85 3.75 10.62 -8.99
C ALA A 85 3.74 9.41 -9.92
N GLU A 86 4.83 9.17 -10.66
CA GLU A 86 4.96 8.03 -11.56
C GLU A 86 5.09 6.72 -10.78
N ALA A 87 5.98 6.66 -9.76
CA ALA A 87 6.14 5.48 -8.92
C ALA A 87 4.83 5.07 -8.24
N SER A 88 4.11 6.04 -7.66
CA SER A 88 2.82 5.78 -7.01
C SER A 88 1.78 5.32 -8.03
N SER A 89 1.66 6.00 -9.16
CA SER A 89 0.64 5.69 -10.18
C SER A 89 0.81 4.29 -10.75
N ILE A 90 2.03 3.87 -11.06
CA ILE A 90 2.32 2.51 -11.49
C ILE A 90 1.97 1.51 -10.37
N SER A 91 2.27 1.83 -9.12
CA SER A 91 1.94 0.97 -7.97
C SER A 91 0.43 0.84 -7.75
N PHE A 92 -0.37 1.84 -8.17
CA PHE A 92 -1.84 1.79 -8.12
C PHE A 92 -2.47 0.77 -9.08
N VAL A 93 -1.70 0.03 -9.86
CA VAL A 93 -2.16 -1.20 -10.55
C VAL A 93 -2.44 -2.34 -9.57
N ALA A 94 -2.01 -2.24 -8.32
CA ALA A 94 -2.22 -3.27 -7.30
C ALA A 94 -3.69 -3.75 -7.17
N PRO A 95 -4.74 -2.90 -7.16
CA PRO A 95 -6.13 -3.36 -7.14
C PRO A 95 -6.51 -4.25 -8.34
N MET A 96 -5.92 -3.98 -9.53
CA MET A 96 -6.13 -4.79 -10.72
C MET A 96 -5.48 -6.17 -10.54
N LEU A 97 -4.26 -6.20 -10.00
CA LEU A 97 -3.57 -7.44 -9.66
C LEU A 97 -4.31 -8.22 -8.55
N VAL A 98 -4.91 -7.54 -7.57
CA VAL A 98 -5.77 -8.20 -6.55
C VAL A 98 -6.97 -8.87 -7.21
N THR A 99 -7.58 -8.24 -8.21
CA THR A 99 -8.68 -8.85 -8.98
C THR A 99 -8.20 -10.10 -9.72
N LEU A 100 -7.06 -10.01 -10.43
CA LEU A 100 -6.47 -11.15 -11.13
C LEU A 100 -6.12 -12.30 -10.18
N LEU A 101 -5.45 -12.01 -9.07
CA LEU A 101 -5.10 -13.00 -8.06
C LEU A 101 -6.34 -13.58 -7.35
N GLY A 102 -7.40 -12.79 -7.17
CA GLY A 102 -8.69 -13.25 -6.65
C GLY A 102 -9.30 -14.33 -7.53
N VAL A 103 -9.30 -14.15 -8.85
CA VAL A 103 -9.74 -15.17 -9.81
C VAL A 103 -8.88 -16.43 -9.72
N VAL A 104 -7.55 -16.28 -9.77
CA VAL A 104 -6.62 -17.43 -9.84
C VAL A 104 -6.55 -18.19 -8.52
N LEU A 105 -6.41 -17.49 -7.40
CA LEU A 105 -6.10 -18.09 -6.09
C LEU A 105 -7.34 -18.35 -5.23
N LEU A 106 -8.40 -17.55 -5.40
CA LEU A 106 -9.64 -17.65 -4.63
C LEU A 106 -10.81 -18.18 -5.47
N LYS A 107 -10.60 -18.40 -6.79
CA LYS A 107 -11.61 -18.86 -7.76
C LYS A 107 -12.84 -17.94 -7.79
N GLU A 108 -12.62 -16.64 -7.58
CA GLU A 108 -13.69 -15.64 -7.67
C GLU A 108 -14.15 -15.48 -9.12
N LYS A 109 -15.46 -15.35 -9.31
CA LYS A 109 -16.03 -15.01 -10.62
C LYS A 109 -15.98 -13.49 -10.79
N VAL A 110 -15.49 -13.04 -11.92
CA VAL A 110 -15.37 -11.62 -12.26
C VAL A 110 -16.12 -11.36 -13.54
N ASP A 111 -16.98 -10.36 -13.53
CA ASP A 111 -17.77 -9.96 -14.69
C ASP A 111 -16.91 -9.31 -15.79
N PRO A 112 -17.39 -9.29 -17.06
CA PRO A 112 -16.64 -8.72 -18.18
C PRO A 112 -16.31 -7.23 -18.01
N ALA A 113 -17.20 -6.45 -17.38
CA ALA A 113 -16.99 -5.01 -17.16
C ALA A 113 -15.79 -4.76 -16.25
N ARG A 114 -15.62 -5.59 -15.22
CA ARG A 114 -14.46 -5.52 -14.32
C ARG A 114 -13.16 -5.93 -15.05
N TRP A 115 -13.22 -6.90 -15.98
CA TRP A 115 -12.07 -7.24 -16.82
C TRP A 115 -11.68 -6.10 -17.76
N MET A 116 -12.64 -5.38 -18.34
CA MET A 116 -12.36 -4.20 -19.16
C MET A 116 -11.67 -3.10 -18.34
N ALA A 117 -12.13 -2.87 -17.11
CA ALA A 117 -11.48 -1.90 -16.22
C ALA A 117 -10.05 -2.32 -15.84
N VAL A 118 -9.81 -3.60 -15.57
CA VAL A 118 -8.46 -4.12 -15.33
C VAL A 118 -7.56 -3.86 -16.54
N ALA A 119 -8.03 -4.17 -17.76
CA ALA A 119 -7.28 -3.91 -18.99
C ALA A 119 -6.99 -2.42 -19.20
N ALA A 120 -7.99 -1.55 -18.96
CA ALA A 120 -7.81 -0.10 -19.04
C ALA A 120 -6.74 0.41 -18.05
N GLY A 121 -6.73 -0.10 -16.80
CA GLY A 121 -5.69 0.26 -15.84
C GLY A 121 -4.29 -0.14 -16.28
N PHE A 122 -4.12 -1.32 -16.88
CA PHE A 122 -2.83 -1.73 -17.45
C PHE A 122 -2.43 -0.86 -18.63
N ILE A 123 -3.38 -0.43 -19.50
CA ILE A 123 -3.10 0.56 -20.56
C ILE A 123 -2.61 1.87 -19.96
N GLY A 124 -3.20 2.34 -18.85
CA GLY A 124 -2.72 3.52 -18.13
C GLY A 124 -1.27 3.39 -17.68
N VAL A 125 -0.86 2.21 -17.18
CA VAL A 125 0.55 1.94 -16.85
C VAL A 125 1.43 2.00 -18.09
N LEU A 126 1.02 1.40 -19.20
CA LEU A 126 1.79 1.44 -20.47
C LEU A 126 1.97 2.87 -20.98
N ILE A 127 0.97 3.74 -20.81
CA ILE A 127 1.05 5.16 -21.15
C ILE A 127 2.10 5.89 -20.30
N ILE A 128 2.24 5.55 -19.00
CA ILE A 128 3.27 6.14 -18.13
C ILE A 128 4.65 5.58 -18.47
N VAL A 129 4.76 4.27 -18.60
CA VAL A 129 6.04 3.56 -18.77
C VAL A 129 6.63 3.76 -20.16
N ARG A 130 5.79 3.92 -21.18
CA ARG A 130 6.18 4.13 -22.61
C ARG A 130 7.28 3.18 -23.10
N PRO A 131 7.06 1.85 -23.07
CA PRO A 131 8.06 0.89 -23.51
C PRO A 131 8.42 1.14 -25.00
N GLY A 132 9.72 1.16 -25.31
CA GLY A 132 10.21 1.37 -26.68
C GLY A 132 10.41 2.83 -27.11
N SER A 133 10.10 3.81 -26.26
CA SER A 133 10.24 5.24 -26.58
C SER A 133 11.67 5.81 -26.38
N GLY A 134 12.64 5.00 -25.97
CA GLY A 134 13.97 5.47 -25.54
C GLY A 134 13.97 6.16 -24.17
N ILE A 135 12.78 6.47 -23.63
CA ILE A 135 12.56 7.02 -22.28
C ILE A 135 12.32 5.88 -21.27
N PHE A 136 12.08 4.67 -21.77
CA PHE A 136 11.86 3.50 -20.94
C PHE A 136 12.99 3.30 -19.94
N SER A 137 12.65 3.33 -18.65
CA SER A 137 13.59 3.04 -17.57
C SER A 137 13.26 1.69 -16.94
N TRP A 138 14.26 0.83 -16.79
CA TRP A 138 14.15 -0.42 -16.03
C TRP A 138 13.70 -0.19 -14.58
N VAL A 139 13.83 1.04 -14.07
CA VAL A 139 13.33 1.45 -12.76
C VAL A 139 11.82 1.25 -12.63
N ALA A 140 11.04 1.32 -13.73
CA ALA A 140 9.60 1.06 -13.72
C ALA A 140 9.23 -0.36 -13.28
N VAL A 141 10.16 -1.32 -13.35
CA VAL A 141 9.96 -2.67 -12.80
C VAL A 141 9.79 -2.64 -11.28
N LEU A 142 10.41 -1.70 -10.56
CA LEU A 142 10.32 -1.58 -9.10
C LEU A 142 8.89 -1.30 -8.62
N PRO A 143 8.16 -0.28 -9.12
CA PRO A 143 6.78 -0.05 -8.70
C PRO A 143 5.81 -1.11 -9.21
N LEU A 144 6.08 -1.79 -10.33
CA LEU A 144 5.29 -2.96 -10.75
C LEU A 144 5.47 -4.14 -9.80
N ALA A 145 6.70 -4.43 -9.41
CA ALA A 145 7.01 -5.46 -8.40
C ALA A 145 6.44 -5.08 -7.01
N THR A 146 6.44 -3.78 -6.67
CA THR A 146 5.74 -3.24 -5.50
C THR A 146 4.26 -3.61 -5.54
N ALA A 147 3.59 -3.33 -6.67
CA ALA A 147 2.17 -3.62 -6.85
C ALA A 147 1.88 -5.13 -6.73
N ALA A 148 2.71 -5.98 -7.32
CA ALA A 148 2.57 -7.44 -7.24
C ALA A 148 2.75 -7.97 -5.81
N SER A 149 3.78 -7.50 -5.10
CA SER A 149 4.03 -7.86 -3.70
C SER A 149 2.91 -7.38 -2.79
N PHE A 150 2.42 -6.15 -3.01
CA PHE A 150 1.33 -5.56 -2.22
C PHE A 150 -0.01 -6.24 -2.51
N ALA A 151 -0.31 -6.60 -3.77
CA ALA A 151 -1.50 -7.36 -4.13
C ALA A 151 -1.49 -8.76 -3.46
N SER A 152 -0.36 -9.44 -3.48
CA SER A 152 -0.18 -10.73 -2.79
C SER A 152 -0.37 -10.59 -1.27
N TYR A 153 0.19 -9.54 -0.66
CA TYR A 153 -0.05 -9.17 0.73
C TYR A 153 -1.54 -8.97 1.03
N GLN A 154 -2.29 -8.30 0.15
CA GLN A 154 -3.71 -8.08 0.33
C GLN A 154 -4.51 -9.39 0.27
N ILE A 155 -4.19 -10.31 -0.65
CA ILE A 155 -4.81 -11.64 -0.73
C ILE A 155 -4.58 -12.44 0.56
N LEU A 156 -3.34 -12.44 1.10
CA LEU A 156 -3.07 -13.12 2.36
C LEU A 156 -3.78 -12.44 3.55
N THR A 157 -3.92 -11.12 3.53
CA THR A 157 -4.68 -10.38 4.53
C THR A 157 -6.16 -10.78 4.50
N ARG A 158 -6.75 -10.96 3.31
CA ARG A 158 -8.13 -11.49 3.16
C ARG A 158 -8.27 -12.91 3.73
N LYS A 159 -7.26 -13.79 3.53
CA LYS A 159 -7.25 -15.16 4.11
C LYS A 159 -7.13 -15.18 5.64
N LEU A 160 -6.61 -14.12 6.23
CA LEU A 160 -6.50 -13.96 7.69
C LEU A 160 -7.73 -13.27 8.31
N ALA A 161 -8.58 -12.65 7.50
CA ALA A 161 -9.80 -12.01 7.97
C ALA A 161 -10.71 -13.02 8.69
N GLY A 162 -11.15 -12.66 9.90
CA GLY A 162 -11.94 -13.55 10.76
C GLY A 162 -11.14 -14.62 11.53
N VAL A 163 -9.82 -14.78 11.24
CA VAL A 163 -8.93 -15.71 11.96
C VAL A 163 -8.13 -14.96 13.04
N ASP A 164 -7.48 -13.89 12.65
CA ASP A 164 -6.69 -13.02 13.53
C ASP A 164 -7.23 -11.59 13.52
N GLY A 165 -7.05 -10.89 14.63
CA GLY A 165 -7.42 -9.48 14.72
C GLY A 165 -6.54 -8.58 13.84
N PRO A 166 -7.07 -7.43 13.35
CA PRO A 166 -6.31 -6.51 12.51
C PRO A 166 -5.09 -5.92 13.21
N TYR A 167 -5.17 -5.72 14.52
CA TYR A 167 -4.05 -5.20 15.33
C TYR A 167 -2.93 -6.23 15.49
N THR A 168 -3.26 -7.52 15.60
CA THR A 168 -2.28 -8.61 15.56
C THR A 168 -1.54 -8.62 14.23
N SER A 169 -2.28 -8.46 13.13
CA SER A 169 -1.70 -8.37 11.79
C SER A 169 -0.79 -7.15 11.63
N LEU A 170 -1.15 -6.01 12.24
CA LEU A 170 -0.34 -4.79 12.26
C LEU A 170 0.98 -5.02 13.03
N PHE A 171 0.90 -5.64 14.20
CA PHE A 171 2.06 -6.01 15.02
C PHE A 171 3.02 -6.94 14.27
N TYR A 172 2.50 -8.03 13.67
CA TYR A 172 3.34 -8.97 12.91
C TYR A 172 3.99 -8.33 11.68
N SER A 173 3.35 -7.37 11.03
CA SER A 173 3.98 -6.59 9.95
C SER A 173 5.21 -5.83 10.46
N GLY A 174 5.10 -5.20 11.64
CA GLY A 174 6.21 -4.52 12.28
C GLY A 174 7.34 -5.47 12.67
N VAL A 175 7.03 -6.58 13.33
CA VAL A 175 8.02 -7.59 13.77
C VAL A 175 8.77 -8.17 12.57
N VAL A 176 8.03 -8.69 11.59
CA VAL A 176 8.63 -9.36 10.43
C VAL A 176 9.48 -8.40 9.61
N GLY A 177 8.98 -7.18 9.35
CA GLY A 177 9.74 -6.15 8.63
C GLY A 177 11.02 -5.76 9.37
N THR A 178 10.95 -5.56 10.68
CA THR A 178 12.12 -5.22 11.51
C THR A 178 13.15 -6.34 11.51
N VAL A 179 12.73 -7.59 11.77
CA VAL A 179 13.63 -8.74 11.85
C VAL A 179 14.26 -9.08 10.50
N MET A 180 13.44 -9.11 9.43
CA MET A 180 13.92 -9.39 8.07
C MET A 180 14.98 -8.39 7.61
N LEU A 181 14.75 -7.10 7.84
CA LEU A 181 15.68 -6.07 7.40
C LEU A 181 16.87 -5.90 8.35
N ALA A 182 16.75 -6.32 9.61
CA ALA A 182 17.88 -6.36 10.54
C ALA A 182 19.02 -7.25 10.04
N ALA A 183 18.70 -8.29 9.26
CA ALA A 183 19.73 -9.16 8.65
C ALA A 183 20.60 -8.43 7.60
N VAL A 184 20.06 -7.42 6.94
CA VAL A 184 20.76 -6.62 5.91
C VAL A 184 21.44 -5.39 6.51
N LEU A 185 20.94 -4.94 7.65
CA LEU A 185 21.35 -3.69 8.29
C LEU A 185 22.86 -3.59 8.59
N PRO A 186 23.57 -4.63 9.10
CA PRO A 186 25.00 -4.56 9.38
C PRO A 186 25.85 -4.17 8.16
N PHE A 187 25.37 -4.47 6.95
CA PHE A 187 26.07 -4.19 5.69
C PHE A 187 25.67 -2.87 5.05
N GLN A 188 24.55 -2.27 5.49
CA GLN A 188 23.92 -1.13 4.83
C GLN A 188 23.58 0.02 5.80
N TRP A 189 23.97 -0.09 7.08
CA TRP A 189 23.69 0.94 8.05
C TRP A 189 24.62 2.15 7.88
N THR A 190 24.00 3.31 7.84
CA THR A 190 24.70 4.59 7.93
C THR A 190 24.07 5.39 9.06
N THR A 191 24.89 5.79 10.04
CA THR A 191 24.40 6.58 11.18
C THR A 191 23.86 7.94 10.68
N PRO A 192 22.70 8.38 11.17
CA PRO A 192 22.15 9.67 10.80
C PRO A 192 23.13 10.82 11.08
N ALA A 193 23.44 11.61 10.05
CA ALA A 193 24.42 12.70 10.14
C ALA A 193 23.93 13.89 10.97
N THR A 194 22.59 14.03 11.10
CA THR A 194 21.96 15.14 11.85
C THR A 194 20.81 14.62 12.71
N VAL A 195 20.52 15.37 13.79
CA VAL A 195 19.34 15.08 14.63
C VAL A 195 18.05 15.15 13.81
N ALA A 196 17.95 16.07 12.85
CA ALA A 196 16.79 16.18 11.96
C ALA A 196 16.56 14.90 11.15
N HIS A 197 17.62 14.31 10.57
CA HIS A 197 17.50 13.05 9.84
C HIS A 197 17.12 11.88 10.76
N ALA A 198 17.65 11.83 11.99
CA ALA A 198 17.26 10.82 12.98
C ALA A 198 15.79 10.94 13.36
N LEU A 199 15.30 12.17 13.58
CA LEU A 199 13.87 12.42 13.85
C LEU A 199 12.98 12.06 12.65
N MET A 200 13.43 12.36 11.43
CA MET A 200 12.70 11.96 10.22
C MET A 200 12.61 10.43 10.07
N LEU A 201 13.68 9.69 10.35
CA LEU A 201 13.67 8.22 10.35
C LEU A 201 12.68 7.66 11.38
N ALA A 202 12.63 8.24 12.58
CA ALA A 202 11.64 7.87 13.59
C ALA A 202 10.22 8.24 13.13
N ALA A 203 10.03 9.46 12.62
CA ALA A 203 8.73 9.96 12.16
C ALA A 203 8.14 9.09 11.04
N ILE A 204 8.93 8.59 10.09
CA ILE A 204 8.48 7.67 9.04
C ILE A 204 7.77 6.45 9.65
N GLY A 205 8.33 5.85 10.69
CA GLY A 205 7.72 4.69 11.35
C GLY A 205 6.46 5.04 12.13
N PHE A 206 6.49 6.14 12.90
CA PHE A 206 5.32 6.60 13.66
C PHE A 206 4.17 7.04 12.74
N ILE A 207 4.46 7.82 11.71
CA ILE A 207 3.46 8.23 10.70
C ILE A 207 2.88 7.00 10.00
N GLY A 208 3.73 6.05 9.58
CA GLY A 208 3.29 4.80 8.97
C GLY A 208 2.37 3.98 9.89
N GLY A 209 2.74 3.82 11.17
CA GLY A 209 1.94 3.15 12.18
C GLY A 209 0.58 3.81 12.42
N LEU A 210 0.59 5.13 12.57
CA LEU A 210 -0.63 5.92 12.77
C LEU A 210 -1.54 5.89 11.55
N SER A 211 -0.97 6.00 10.33
CA SER A 211 -1.74 5.92 9.09
C SER A 211 -2.44 4.57 8.94
N HIS A 212 -1.74 3.48 9.23
CA HIS A 212 -2.35 2.14 9.24
C HIS A 212 -3.43 1.99 10.31
N LEU A 213 -3.23 2.56 11.50
CA LEU A 213 -4.24 2.53 12.57
C LEU A 213 -5.50 3.31 12.17
N ILE A 214 -5.36 4.50 11.56
CA ILE A 214 -6.48 5.29 11.05
C ILE A 214 -7.20 4.53 9.92
N LEU A 215 -6.45 3.88 9.03
CA LEU A 215 -6.99 3.09 7.94
C LEU A 215 -7.82 1.90 8.44
N ILE A 216 -7.30 1.15 9.44
CA ILE A 216 -8.04 0.06 10.11
C ILE A 216 -9.34 0.60 10.70
N ARG A 217 -9.28 1.72 11.43
CA ARG A 217 -10.45 2.37 12.02
C ARG A 217 -11.47 2.83 10.98
N ALA A 218 -11.01 3.26 9.80
CA ALA A 218 -11.91 3.61 8.70
C ALA A 218 -12.66 2.37 8.18
N TYR A 219 -11.97 1.25 8.04
CA TYR A 219 -12.56 -0.02 7.59
C TYR A 219 -13.50 -0.66 8.63
N ASP A 220 -13.30 -0.37 9.90
CA ASP A 220 -14.26 -0.79 10.95
C ASP A 220 -15.60 -0.03 10.85
N GLN A 221 -15.63 1.16 10.20
CA GLN A 221 -16.81 2.01 10.11
C GLN A 221 -17.56 1.91 8.77
N ALA A 222 -16.89 1.49 7.70
CA ALA A 222 -17.48 1.39 6.38
C ALA A 222 -16.83 0.27 5.55
N ALA A 223 -17.60 -0.30 4.63
CA ALA A 223 -17.12 -1.34 3.73
C ALA A 223 -15.93 -0.85 2.89
N VAL A 224 -14.98 -1.75 2.65
CA VAL A 224 -13.77 -1.45 1.84
C VAL A 224 -14.15 -0.95 0.45
N SER A 225 -15.17 -1.53 -0.17
CA SER A 225 -15.69 -1.12 -1.48
C SER A 225 -16.18 0.33 -1.51
N THR A 226 -16.76 0.82 -0.40
CA THR A 226 -17.19 2.23 -0.27
C THR A 226 -15.99 3.18 -0.10
N LEU A 227 -14.95 2.74 0.58
CA LEU A 227 -13.79 3.56 0.92
C LEU A 227 -12.70 3.56 -0.16
N ALA A 228 -12.64 2.51 -0.98
CA ALA A 228 -11.59 2.34 -1.98
C ALA A 228 -11.46 3.51 -2.99
N PRO A 229 -12.54 4.13 -3.52
CA PRO A 229 -12.41 5.28 -4.40
C PRO A 229 -11.64 6.44 -3.76
N PHE A 230 -11.82 6.66 -2.46
CA PHE A 230 -11.13 7.74 -1.73
C PHE A 230 -9.63 7.51 -1.57
N SER A 231 -9.15 6.26 -1.71
CA SER A 231 -7.73 5.96 -1.67
C SER A 231 -6.99 6.57 -2.88
N TYR A 232 -7.67 6.75 -4.01
CA TYR A 232 -7.08 7.39 -5.19
C TYR A 232 -6.77 8.88 -4.99
N THR A 233 -7.35 9.53 -3.96
CA THR A 233 -6.96 10.89 -3.57
C THR A 233 -5.48 10.97 -3.18
N GLN A 234 -4.84 9.85 -2.85
CA GLN A 234 -3.39 9.80 -2.63
C GLN A 234 -2.61 10.32 -3.83
N LEU A 235 -3.04 10.05 -5.06
CA LEU A 235 -2.36 10.53 -6.26
C LEU A 235 -2.36 12.06 -6.35
N ILE A 236 -3.43 12.71 -5.87
CA ILE A 236 -3.49 14.18 -5.78
C ILE A 236 -2.42 14.68 -4.80
N TRP A 237 -2.33 14.07 -3.61
CA TRP A 237 -1.32 14.42 -2.62
C TRP A 237 0.10 14.17 -3.10
N VAL A 238 0.31 13.06 -3.83
CA VAL A 238 1.63 12.71 -4.37
C VAL A 238 2.08 13.71 -5.44
N ILE A 239 1.18 14.14 -6.34
CA ILE A 239 1.49 15.17 -7.34
C ILE A 239 1.80 16.51 -6.63
N LEU A 240 0.96 16.90 -5.67
CA LEU A 240 1.12 18.15 -4.94
C LEU A 240 2.43 18.20 -4.17
N ILE A 241 2.72 17.19 -3.34
CA ILE A 241 3.95 17.13 -2.55
C ILE A 241 5.17 16.92 -3.45
N GLY A 242 5.06 16.10 -4.50
CA GLY A 242 6.10 15.90 -5.50
C GLY A 242 6.54 17.21 -6.15
N TYR A 243 5.58 18.04 -6.53
CA TYR A 243 5.85 19.35 -7.09
C TYR A 243 6.42 20.34 -6.05
N LEU A 244 5.76 20.46 -4.89
CA LEU A 244 6.14 21.47 -3.89
C LEU A 244 7.49 21.18 -3.21
N VAL A 245 7.82 19.90 -2.99
CA VAL A 245 9.03 19.53 -2.23
C VAL A 245 10.20 19.17 -3.15
N PHE A 246 9.93 18.55 -4.30
CA PHE A 246 10.98 18.04 -5.18
C PHE A 246 11.05 18.76 -6.52
N GLY A 247 10.06 19.60 -6.88
CA GLY A 247 9.95 20.22 -8.19
C GLY A 247 9.50 19.24 -9.30
N ASP A 248 9.14 18.02 -8.93
CA ASP A 248 8.77 16.95 -9.84
C ASP A 248 7.28 17.06 -10.22
N PHE A 249 6.97 17.62 -11.41
CA PHE A 249 5.62 17.60 -11.95
C PHE A 249 5.51 16.57 -13.08
N PRO A 250 4.45 15.71 -13.10
CA PRO A 250 4.29 14.71 -14.14
C PRO A 250 4.18 15.33 -15.54
N ASP A 251 4.79 14.70 -16.54
CA ASP A 251 4.60 15.11 -17.93
C ASP A 251 3.16 14.82 -18.42
N PRO A 252 2.72 15.44 -19.54
CA PRO A 252 1.34 15.30 -20.03
C PRO A 252 0.89 13.84 -20.24
N TRP A 253 1.77 12.98 -20.70
CA TRP A 253 1.46 11.56 -20.92
C TRP A 253 1.33 10.81 -19.59
N SER A 254 2.19 11.12 -18.62
CA SER A 254 2.06 10.59 -17.26
C SER A 254 0.74 11.02 -16.62
N LEU A 255 0.29 12.27 -16.82
CA LEU A 255 -1.01 12.73 -16.36
C LEU A 255 -2.18 11.98 -17.01
N VAL A 256 -2.11 11.71 -18.31
CA VAL A 256 -3.12 10.88 -19.02
C VAL A 256 -3.15 9.47 -18.43
N GLY A 257 -1.99 8.83 -18.28
CA GLY A 257 -1.91 7.50 -17.68
C GLY A 257 -2.44 7.44 -16.24
N ILE A 258 -2.12 8.45 -15.42
CA ILE A 258 -2.65 8.62 -14.06
C ILE A 258 -4.18 8.71 -14.08
N ALA A 259 -4.75 9.54 -14.97
CA ALA A 259 -6.19 9.69 -15.09
C ALA A 259 -6.88 8.37 -15.49
N VAL A 260 -6.29 7.61 -16.42
CA VAL A 260 -6.80 6.30 -16.85
C VAL A 260 -6.77 5.29 -15.69
N ILE A 261 -5.66 5.22 -14.91
CA ILE A 261 -5.54 4.34 -13.76
C ILE A 261 -6.57 4.71 -12.68
N MET A 262 -6.73 6.00 -12.40
CA MET A 262 -7.73 6.49 -11.42
C MET A 262 -9.15 6.12 -11.84
N ALA A 263 -9.52 6.43 -13.07
CA ALA A 263 -10.86 6.14 -13.60
C ALA A 263 -11.16 4.63 -13.57
N SER A 264 -10.21 3.82 -14.01
CA SER A 264 -10.31 2.35 -13.97
C SER A 264 -10.47 1.82 -12.55
N GLY A 265 -9.66 2.27 -11.62
CA GLY A 265 -9.70 1.81 -10.25
C GLY A 265 -10.96 2.28 -9.50
N ILE A 266 -11.42 3.51 -9.72
CA ILE A 266 -12.69 4.02 -9.18
C ILE A 266 -13.85 3.19 -9.74
N TYR A 267 -13.83 2.88 -11.03
CA TYR A 267 -14.85 2.03 -11.67
C TYR A 267 -14.91 0.64 -11.02
N ILE A 268 -13.76 -0.04 -10.83
CA ILE A 268 -13.70 -1.35 -10.16
C ILE A 268 -14.32 -1.27 -8.77
N ALA A 269 -13.96 -0.25 -7.99
CA ALA A 269 -14.44 -0.09 -6.62
C ALA A 269 -15.95 0.21 -6.54
N THR A 270 -16.47 1.08 -7.42
CA THR A 270 -17.89 1.44 -7.44
C THR A 270 -18.76 0.30 -7.95
N HIS A 271 -18.31 -0.41 -8.98
CA HIS A 271 -19.02 -1.57 -9.52
C HIS A 271 -19.14 -2.70 -8.48
N GLN A 272 -18.06 -2.96 -7.74
CA GLN A 272 -18.09 -3.94 -6.65
C GLN A 272 -19.12 -3.55 -5.57
N HIS A 273 -19.17 -2.29 -5.20
CA HIS A 273 -20.12 -1.80 -4.20
C HIS A 273 -21.57 -1.97 -4.63
N LEU A 274 -21.88 -1.70 -5.89
CA LEU A 274 -23.24 -1.88 -6.45
C LEU A 274 -23.64 -3.34 -6.50
N SER A 275 -22.75 -4.23 -6.94
CA SER A 275 -23.01 -5.69 -6.97
C SER A 275 -23.24 -6.26 -5.56
N GLU A 276 -22.49 -5.84 -4.56
CA GLU A 276 -22.69 -6.26 -3.17
C GLU A 276 -24.05 -5.79 -2.62
N ARG A 277 -24.49 -4.58 -3.00
CA ARG A 277 -25.80 -4.07 -2.61
C ARG A 277 -26.95 -4.86 -3.23
N GLN A 278 -26.85 -5.17 -4.52
CA GLN A 278 -27.86 -5.97 -5.21
C GLN A 278 -28.00 -7.37 -4.59
N GLN A 279 -26.89 -8.06 -4.34
CA GLN A 279 -26.90 -9.37 -3.70
C GLN A 279 -27.52 -9.35 -2.29
N ARG A 280 -27.25 -8.29 -1.52
CA ARG A 280 -27.88 -8.14 -0.19
C ARG A 280 -29.38 -7.88 -0.27
N ALA A 281 -29.85 -7.11 -1.24
CA ALA A 281 -31.27 -6.86 -1.46
C ALA A 281 -32.01 -8.15 -1.87
N GLU A 282 -31.43 -8.92 -2.80
CA GLU A 282 -31.98 -10.22 -3.22
C GLU A 282 -32.08 -11.25 -2.07
N LEU A 283 -31.05 -11.29 -1.19
CA LEU A 283 -31.07 -12.16 0.00
C LEU A 283 -32.14 -11.74 1.00
N GLN A 284 -32.41 -10.44 1.16
CA GLN A 284 -33.46 -9.94 2.05
C GLN A 284 -34.85 -10.22 1.50
N GLU A 285 -35.06 -10.13 0.19
CA GLU A 285 -36.31 -10.46 -0.47
C GLU A 285 -36.62 -11.99 -0.48
N SER A 286 -35.54 -12.80 -0.54
CA SER A 286 -35.68 -14.28 -0.54
C SER A 286 -35.91 -14.86 0.86
N THR A 287 -35.80 -14.05 1.95
CA THR A 287 -36.07 -14.47 3.32
C THR A 287 -37.22 -13.62 3.91
N PRO A 288 -38.47 -13.80 3.44
CA PRO A 288 -39.61 -13.11 4.04
C PRO A 288 -39.97 -13.78 5.37
N GLY A 289 -39.63 -13.11 6.48
CA GLY A 289 -40.23 -13.40 7.79
C GLY A 289 -39.66 -14.66 8.47
N ALA A 290 -38.51 -14.51 9.15
CA ALA A 290 -38.16 -15.34 10.34
C ALA A 290 -38.19 -14.46 11.57
#